data_76e157ed06c96229f7ca0d1a023ab99c
#
_entry.id   76e157ed06c96229f7ca0d1a023ab99c
#
_cell.length_a   1.000
_cell.length_b   1.000
_cell.length_c   1.000
_cell.angle_alpha   90.00
_cell.angle_beta   90.00
_cell.angle_gamma   90.00
#
_symmetry.space_group_name_H-M   'P 1'
#
loop_
_entity.id
_entity.type
_entity.pdbx_description
1 polymer ?
#
loop_
_entity_poly.entity_id
_entity_poly.type
_entity_poly.pdbx_seq_one_letter_code
_entity_poly.pdbx_strand_id
1 'polypeptide(L)'
;MRMFGKYVLGAMCVGALALSTGAFIKVNAAPATEAVVSGQPVDLTYAAEKALPAVVHIKYVQNSKVQTVEMEDDPFSDFFGPFGFFGYPDQGNGKQKRKVQTPKREATGSGVIISPDGYIVTNNHVVNGADELTVTLNDNREFSARIIGTDPNTDLALIKINGKNLPTLPIGDSDNLKVGEWVLAVGNPYNLSSTVTAGIVSAKA
;
A
#
# COMPACT_ATOMS: atom_id res chain seq x y z
N MET A 1 -36.31 22.75 0.70
CA MET A 1 -35.49 23.88 0.24
C MET A 1 -34.55 23.34 -0.84
N ARG A 2 -34.77 23.82 -2.06
CA ARG A 2 -34.16 23.32 -3.31
C ARG A 2 -32.70 23.75 -3.38
N MET A 3 -31.79 22.88 -3.86
CA MET A 3 -30.57 23.34 -4.50
C MET A 3 -30.21 22.52 -5.73
N PHE A 4 -30.06 23.29 -6.78
CA PHE A 4 -29.85 22.92 -8.17
C PHE A 4 -28.41 22.41 -8.42
N GLY A 5 -28.27 21.28 -9.11
CA GLY A 5 -27.04 20.89 -9.76
C GLY A 5 -26.90 21.59 -11.11
N LYS A 6 -25.78 22.23 -11.34
CA LYS A 6 -25.45 22.92 -12.60
C LYS A 6 -24.78 21.95 -13.57
N TYR A 7 -25.44 21.74 -14.68
CA TYR A 7 -24.88 21.06 -15.85
C TYR A 7 -23.97 22.03 -16.60
N VAL A 8 -22.75 21.63 -16.90
CA VAL A 8 -21.88 22.33 -17.84
C VAL A 8 -22.09 21.72 -19.21
N LEU A 9 -22.78 22.46 -20.07
CA LEU A 9 -22.97 22.11 -21.46
C LEU A 9 -21.80 22.68 -22.26
N GLY A 10 -20.93 21.81 -22.77
CA GLY A 10 -19.88 22.18 -23.72
C GLY A 10 -20.45 22.28 -25.13
N ALA A 11 -20.73 23.49 -25.59
CA ALA A 11 -21.11 23.74 -26.97
C ALA A 11 -19.87 23.84 -27.84
N MET A 12 -19.73 22.93 -28.80
CA MET A 12 -18.73 23.00 -29.86
C MET A 12 -19.34 23.85 -31.02
N CYS A 13 -18.85 25.05 -31.19
CA CYS A 13 -19.15 25.89 -32.34
C CYS A 13 -18.30 25.41 -33.55
N VAL A 14 -18.95 24.85 -34.53
CA VAL A 14 -18.35 24.71 -35.88
C VAL A 14 -18.90 25.86 -36.71
N GLY A 15 -18.06 26.89 -36.94
CA GLY A 15 -18.33 27.94 -37.90
C GLY A 15 -18.02 27.48 -39.31
N ALA A 16 -19.03 27.40 -40.14
CA ALA A 16 -18.86 27.34 -41.59
C ALA A 16 -19.57 28.53 -42.21
N LEU A 17 -18.78 29.47 -42.71
CA LEU A 17 -19.22 30.56 -43.56
C LEU A 17 -19.40 30.00 -45.00
N ALA A 18 -20.63 29.97 -45.49
CA ALA A 18 -20.90 29.81 -46.90
C ALA A 18 -21.98 30.80 -47.31
N LEU A 19 -21.57 31.84 -48.04
CA LEU A 19 -22.47 32.70 -48.83
C LEU A 19 -22.87 31.91 -50.08
N SER A 20 -24.13 31.84 -50.34
CA SER A 20 -24.87 32.03 -51.61
C SER A 20 -25.98 31.02 -51.82
N THR A 21 -27.14 31.58 -52.19
CA THR A 21 -28.27 30.97 -52.91
C THR A 21 -29.11 29.93 -52.16
N GLY A 22 -30.26 30.36 -51.77
CA GLY A 22 -31.47 29.76 -51.22
C GLY A 22 -31.73 28.28 -51.60
N ALA A 23 -31.34 27.42 -50.70
CA ALA A 23 -31.99 26.13 -50.53
C ALA A 23 -31.99 25.83 -49.03
N PHE A 24 -33.13 26.05 -48.39
CA PHE A 24 -33.32 25.61 -46.99
C PHE A 24 -33.38 24.09 -46.99
N ILE A 25 -32.24 23.46 -46.71
CA ILE A 25 -32.22 22.04 -46.36
C ILE A 25 -32.75 21.93 -44.95
N LYS A 26 -33.96 21.42 -44.81
CA LYS A 26 -34.54 21.05 -43.54
C LYS A 26 -33.75 19.85 -43.00
N VAL A 27 -32.74 20.12 -42.19
CA VAL A 27 -32.04 19.06 -41.44
C VAL A 27 -33.03 18.64 -40.36
N ASN A 28 -33.72 17.52 -40.59
CA ASN A 28 -34.39 16.83 -39.52
C ASN A 28 -33.31 16.25 -38.60
N ALA A 29 -32.96 17.03 -37.57
CA ALA A 29 -32.23 16.47 -36.46
C ALA A 29 -33.09 15.36 -35.84
N ALA A 30 -32.77 14.14 -36.10
CA ALA A 30 -33.31 13.02 -35.31
C ALA A 30 -33.02 13.34 -33.84
N PRO A 31 -34.00 13.19 -32.93
CA PRO A 31 -33.72 13.35 -31.53
C PRO A 31 -32.55 12.40 -31.18
N ALA A 32 -31.43 12.95 -30.70
CA ALA A 32 -30.39 12.18 -30.12
C ALA A 32 -31.03 11.48 -28.90
N THR A 33 -31.41 10.24 -29.09
CA THR A 33 -31.76 9.36 -27.97
C THR A 33 -30.48 9.20 -27.22
N GLU A 34 -30.26 10.00 -26.18
CA GLU A 34 -29.25 9.71 -25.18
C GLU A 34 -29.60 8.33 -24.68
N ALA A 35 -28.85 7.33 -25.13
CA ALA A 35 -28.86 6.02 -24.52
C ALA A 35 -28.37 6.25 -23.10
N VAL A 36 -29.30 6.41 -22.17
CA VAL A 36 -29.05 6.29 -20.75
C VAL A 36 -28.53 4.87 -20.58
N VAL A 37 -27.22 4.72 -20.63
CA VAL A 37 -26.56 3.49 -20.20
C VAL A 37 -26.86 3.43 -18.70
N SER A 38 -27.97 2.75 -18.36
CA SER A 38 -28.27 2.38 -16.98
C SER A 38 -27.18 1.41 -16.58
N GLY A 39 -26.06 1.96 -16.06
CA GLY A 39 -24.98 1.18 -15.49
C GLY A 39 -25.60 0.42 -14.32
N GLN A 40 -25.74 -0.88 -14.47
CA GLN A 40 -26.04 -1.76 -13.34
C GLN A 40 -24.95 -1.53 -12.29
N PRO A 41 -25.30 -1.36 -11.01
CA PRO A 41 -24.30 -1.29 -9.96
C PRO A 41 -23.40 -2.51 -10.04
N VAL A 42 -22.09 -2.30 -10.02
CA VAL A 42 -21.14 -3.42 -10.03
C VAL A 42 -21.22 -4.09 -8.68
N ASP A 43 -21.65 -5.35 -8.63
CA ASP A 43 -21.64 -6.16 -7.43
C ASP A 43 -20.23 -6.75 -7.22
N LEU A 44 -19.52 -6.23 -6.23
CA LEU A 44 -18.18 -6.66 -5.85
C LEU A 44 -18.19 -7.61 -4.65
N THR A 45 -19.38 -7.97 -4.13
CA THR A 45 -19.55 -8.80 -2.94
C THR A 45 -18.87 -10.16 -3.10
N TYR A 46 -19.06 -10.82 -4.23
CA TYR A 46 -18.43 -12.10 -4.52
C TYR A 46 -16.89 -12.01 -4.49
N ALA A 47 -16.30 -10.98 -5.08
CA ALA A 47 -14.86 -10.79 -5.09
C ALA A 47 -14.32 -10.52 -3.68
N ALA A 48 -15.04 -9.71 -2.88
CA ALA A 48 -14.70 -9.45 -1.49
C ALA A 48 -14.79 -10.73 -0.63
N GLU A 49 -15.86 -11.50 -0.72
CA GLU A 49 -16.03 -12.76 0.01
C GLU A 49 -14.93 -13.78 -0.30
N LYS A 50 -14.43 -13.81 -1.52
CA LYS A 50 -13.33 -14.68 -1.92
C LYS A 50 -11.98 -14.16 -1.42
N ALA A 51 -11.77 -12.84 -1.40
CA ALA A 51 -10.50 -12.24 -1.02
C ALA A 51 -10.28 -12.22 0.50
N LEU A 52 -11.30 -11.87 1.26
CA LEU A 52 -11.22 -11.66 2.70
C LEU A 52 -10.59 -12.83 3.48
N PRO A 53 -10.93 -14.10 3.24
CA PRO A 53 -10.35 -15.22 3.99
C PRO A 53 -8.84 -15.42 3.74
N ALA A 54 -8.35 -14.99 2.57
CA ALA A 54 -6.95 -15.15 2.18
C ALA A 54 -6.06 -13.98 2.57
N VAL A 55 -6.64 -12.85 3.02
CA VAL A 55 -5.90 -11.69 3.50
C VAL A 55 -5.66 -11.82 5.00
N VAL A 56 -4.41 -11.61 5.40
CA VAL A 56 -3.95 -11.80 6.77
C VAL A 56 -3.39 -10.52 7.36
N HIS A 57 -3.45 -10.42 8.69
CA HIS A 57 -2.74 -9.42 9.46
C HIS A 57 -1.33 -9.92 9.78
N ILE A 58 -0.34 -9.04 9.66
CA ILE A 58 1.06 -9.34 9.99
C ILE A 58 1.48 -8.36 11.09
N LYS A 59 1.91 -8.89 12.23
CA LYS A 59 2.55 -8.13 13.30
C LYS A 59 4.05 -8.42 13.26
N TYR A 60 4.81 -7.36 13.22
CA TYR A 60 6.26 -7.33 13.24
C TYR A 60 6.73 -6.81 14.59
N VAL A 61 7.73 -7.45 15.17
CA VAL A 61 8.38 -7.02 16.40
C VAL A 61 9.89 -6.97 16.18
N GLN A 62 10.49 -5.84 16.49
CA GLN A 62 11.93 -5.66 16.58
C GLN A 62 12.29 -5.40 18.04
N ASN A 63 13.06 -6.30 18.62
CA ASN A 63 13.47 -6.20 20.01
C ASN A 63 14.52 -5.08 20.19
N SER A 64 14.59 -4.53 21.38
CA SER A 64 15.63 -3.55 21.69
C SER A 64 17.02 -4.17 21.57
N LYS A 65 17.91 -3.53 20.83
CA LYS A 65 19.29 -3.97 20.66
C LYS A 65 20.22 -2.93 21.29
N VAL A 66 21.17 -3.39 22.08
CA VAL A 66 22.24 -2.54 22.58
C VAL A 66 23.37 -2.58 21.57
N GLN A 67 23.53 -1.51 20.83
CA GLN A 67 24.67 -1.34 19.93
C GLN A 67 25.73 -0.51 20.62
N THR A 68 26.97 -0.99 20.59
CA THR A 68 28.12 -0.20 21.02
C THR A 68 28.61 0.55 19.78
N VAL A 69 28.31 1.84 19.72
CA VAL A 69 28.84 2.72 18.66
C VAL A 69 30.20 3.22 19.14
N GLU A 70 31.24 2.87 18.42
CA GLU A 70 32.52 3.53 18.54
C GLU A 70 32.39 4.87 17.81
N MET A 71 32.39 5.96 18.54
CA MET A 71 32.53 7.27 17.93
C MET A 71 33.97 7.43 17.48
N GLU A 72 34.21 7.55 16.18
CA GLU A 72 35.42 8.17 15.69
C GLU A 72 35.45 9.61 16.22
N ASP A 73 36.55 9.96 16.83
CA ASP A 73 36.78 11.32 17.34
C ASP A 73 36.57 12.32 16.19
N ASP A 74 35.44 12.98 16.19
CA ASP A 74 35.17 14.09 15.30
C ASP A 74 35.95 15.29 15.86
N PRO A 75 37.01 15.80 15.17
CA PRO A 75 37.84 16.87 15.69
C PRO A 75 37.07 18.16 16.02
N PHE A 76 35.81 18.21 15.59
CA PHE A 76 34.91 19.34 15.81
C PHE A 76 34.13 19.26 17.11
N SER A 77 33.96 18.05 17.68
CA SER A 77 33.26 17.85 18.94
C SER A 77 34.06 18.37 20.13
N ASP A 78 35.37 18.34 20.05
CA ASP A 78 36.27 18.88 21.10
C ASP A 78 36.23 20.41 21.16
N PHE A 79 35.90 21.09 20.05
CA PHE A 79 35.85 22.54 19.99
C PHE A 79 34.51 23.14 20.44
N PHE A 80 33.40 22.42 20.23
CA PHE A 80 32.04 22.88 20.56
C PHE A 80 31.36 22.08 21.69
N GLY A 81 32.06 21.18 22.34
CA GLY A 81 31.55 20.52 23.55
C GLY A 81 31.20 21.56 24.62
N PRO A 82 30.16 21.34 25.47
CA PRO A 82 29.64 22.34 26.42
C PRO A 82 30.66 22.87 27.43
N PHE A 83 31.93 22.39 27.39
CA PHE A 83 33.04 22.85 28.25
C PHE A 83 34.40 22.91 27.53
N GLY A 84 34.47 22.92 26.20
CA GLY A 84 35.68 22.75 25.42
C GLY A 84 36.74 23.83 25.56
N PHE A 85 36.46 24.98 26.15
CA PHE A 85 37.50 26.05 26.33
C PHE A 85 37.91 26.31 27.79
N PHE A 86 37.22 25.72 28.80
CA PHE A 86 37.49 25.92 30.22
C PHE A 86 37.52 24.63 31.07
N GLY A 87 37.74 23.46 30.51
CA GLY A 87 37.74 22.18 31.22
C GLY A 87 39.15 21.67 31.48
N TYR A 88 39.40 21.16 32.69
CA TYR A 88 40.62 20.53 33.15
C TYR A 88 41.16 19.47 32.16
N PRO A 89 42.48 19.30 32.00
CA PRO A 89 43.06 18.23 31.20
C PRO A 89 42.83 16.89 31.89
N ASP A 90 41.80 16.18 31.46
CA ASP A 90 41.66 14.77 31.81
C ASP A 90 42.55 13.94 30.88
N GLN A 91 43.56 13.34 31.48
CA GLN A 91 44.46 12.40 30.87
C GLN A 91 43.76 11.06 30.71
N GLY A 92 42.96 10.91 29.66
CA GLY A 92 42.25 9.66 29.39
C GLY A 92 42.15 9.36 27.89
N ASN A 93 43.23 8.80 27.33
CA ASN A 93 43.25 8.20 26.00
C ASN A 93 42.35 6.95 26.01
N GLY A 94 41.06 7.12 25.93
CA GLY A 94 40.08 6.03 25.91
C GLY A 94 38.95 6.30 24.93
N LYS A 95 38.94 5.58 23.82
CA LYS A 95 37.78 5.53 22.89
C LYS A 95 36.51 5.32 23.72
N GLN A 96 35.69 6.35 23.84
CA GLN A 96 34.42 6.26 24.57
C GLN A 96 33.43 5.43 23.78
N LYS A 97 33.24 4.21 24.21
CA LYS A 97 32.20 3.32 23.71
C LYS A 97 30.87 3.71 24.34
N ARG A 98 30.02 4.35 23.56
CA ARG A 98 28.67 4.68 24.00
C ARG A 98 27.72 3.54 23.63
N LYS A 99 27.10 2.98 24.65
CA LYS A 99 26.01 1.99 24.43
C LYS A 99 24.75 2.76 24.04
N VAL A 100 24.33 2.64 22.80
CA VAL A 100 23.06 3.17 22.33
C VAL A 100 22.04 2.02 22.32
N GLN A 101 21.00 2.17 23.11
CA GLN A 101 19.90 1.20 23.15
C GLN A 101 18.83 1.63 22.16
N THR A 102 18.63 0.84 21.10
CA THR A 102 17.49 1.02 20.20
C THR A 102 16.21 0.57 20.91
N PRO A 103 15.14 1.37 20.93
CA PRO A 103 13.89 0.97 21.54
C PRO A 103 13.24 -0.20 20.80
N LYS A 104 12.44 -0.99 21.51
CA LYS A 104 11.57 -1.99 20.89
C LYS A 104 10.63 -1.29 19.91
N ARG A 105 10.49 -1.84 18.69
CA ARG A 105 9.57 -1.36 17.65
C ARG A 105 8.56 -2.45 17.33
N GLU A 106 7.32 -2.04 17.18
CA GLU A 106 6.24 -2.88 16.67
C GLU A 106 5.63 -2.19 15.47
N ALA A 107 5.39 -2.93 14.41
CA ALA A 107 4.69 -2.46 13.22
C ALA A 107 3.71 -3.54 12.75
N THR A 108 2.77 -3.11 11.93
CA THR A 108 1.74 -4.00 11.40
C THR A 108 1.57 -3.78 9.91
N GLY A 109 1.09 -4.81 9.23
CA GLY A 109 0.80 -4.78 7.81
C GLY A 109 -0.17 -5.88 7.42
N SER A 110 -0.35 -6.04 6.13
CA SER A 110 -1.20 -7.09 5.56
C SER A 110 -0.41 -7.97 4.62
N GLY A 111 -0.88 -9.19 4.41
CA GLY A 111 -0.34 -10.11 3.42
C GLY A 111 -1.44 -10.95 2.80
N VAL A 112 -1.10 -11.68 1.75
CA VAL A 112 -2.02 -12.56 1.02
C VAL A 112 -1.47 -13.98 1.01
N ILE A 113 -2.29 -14.94 1.40
CA ILE A 113 -1.96 -16.37 1.33
C ILE A 113 -2.05 -16.81 -0.13
N ILE A 114 -0.94 -17.28 -0.69
CA ILE A 114 -0.85 -17.74 -2.08
C ILE A 114 -0.78 -19.26 -2.21
N SER A 115 -0.59 -19.98 -1.10
CA SER A 115 -0.48 -21.44 -1.10
C SER A 115 -1.16 -22.07 0.12
N PRO A 116 -1.87 -23.22 -0.02
CA PRO A 116 -2.62 -23.84 1.06
C PRO A 116 -1.75 -24.33 2.23
N ASP A 117 -0.45 -24.46 2.02
CA ASP A 117 0.53 -24.84 3.04
C ASP A 117 1.13 -23.64 3.78
N GLY A 118 0.73 -22.39 3.44
CA GLY A 118 1.02 -21.19 4.21
C GLY A 118 2.12 -20.29 3.69
N TYR A 119 2.38 -20.27 2.39
CA TYR A 119 3.15 -19.18 1.78
C TYR A 119 2.30 -17.92 1.67
N ILE A 120 2.88 -16.79 2.09
CA ILE A 120 2.22 -15.48 2.15
C ILE A 120 3.12 -14.46 1.48
N VAL A 121 2.55 -13.67 0.56
CA VAL A 121 3.21 -12.51 -0.03
C VAL A 121 2.81 -11.26 0.75
N THR A 122 3.79 -10.42 1.03
CA THR A 122 3.64 -9.12 1.68
C THR A 122 4.70 -8.15 1.16
N ASN A 123 4.75 -6.93 1.69
CA ASN A 123 5.78 -5.97 1.33
C ASN A 123 7.06 -6.18 2.17
N ASN A 124 8.21 -5.91 1.57
CA ASN A 124 9.49 -6.01 2.26
C ASN A 124 9.57 -5.08 3.47
N HIS A 125 9.09 -3.83 3.35
CA HIS A 125 9.12 -2.88 4.46
C HIS A 125 8.28 -3.32 5.67
N VAL A 126 7.29 -4.23 5.50
CA VAL A 126 6.50 -4.80 6.60
C VAL A 126 7.30 -5.78 7.44
N VAL A 127 8.28 -6.48 6.86
CA VAL A 127 8.99 -7.58 7.53
C VAL A 127 10.48 -7.32 7.74
N ASN A 128 11.01 -6.28 7.12
CA ASN A 128 12.44 -5.96 7.14
C ASN A 128 12.92 -5.60 8.56
N GLY A 129 13.92 -6.34 9.05
CA GLY A 129 14.47 -6.15 10.38
C GLY A 129 13.64 -6.75 11.52
N ALA A 130 12.63 -7.58 11.23
CA ALA A 130 11.86 -8.30 12.23
C ALA A 130 12.71 -9.33 12.97
N ASP A 131 12.67 -9.30 14.29
CA ASP A 131 13.16 -10.39 15.13
C ASP A 131 12.05 -11.44 15.31
N GLU A 132 10.77 -11.03 15.32
CA GLU A 132 9.60 -11.89 15.43
C GLU A 132 8.50 -11.44 14.45
N LEU A 133 7.87 -12.40 13.80
CA LEU A 133 6.71 -12.19 12.94
C LEU A 133 5.55 -13.07 13.41
N THR A 134 4.40 -12.45 13.62
CA THR A 134 3.14 -13.13 13.92
C THR A 134 2.14 -12.83 12.80
N VAL A 135 1.50 -13.85 12.29
CA VAL A 135 0.45 -13.76 11.28
C VAL A 135 -0.88 -14.16 11.93
N THR A 136 -1.87 -13.28 11.85
CA THR A 136 -3.23 -13.58 12.29
C THR A 136 -4.12 -13.70 11.07
N LEU A 137 -4.82 -14.83 10.96
CA LEU A 137 -5.75 -15.10 9.87
C LEU A 137 -7.10 -14.39 10.11
N ASN A 138 -7.93 -14.35 9.08
CA ASN A 138 -9.28 -13.76 9.16
C ASN A 138 -10.19 -14.48 10.18
N ASP A 139 -9.91 -15.72 10.52
CA ASP A 139 -10.60 -16.50 11.55
C ASP A 139 -9.96 -16.40 12.95
N ASN A 140 -9.07 -15.45 13.16
CA ASN A 140 -8.34 -15.16 14.39
C ASN A 140 -7.33 -16.24 14.83
N ARG A 141 -6.98 -17.21 13.99
CA ARG A 141 -5.88 -18.12 14.26
C ARG A 141 -4.54 -17.38 14.10
N GLU A 142 -3.65 -17.56 15.06
CA GLU A 142 -2.32 -16.94 15.04
C GLU A 142 -1.23 -17.97 14.74
N PHE A 143 -0.25 -17.55 13.98
CA PHE A 143 0.91 -18.36 13.59
C PHE A 143 2.19 -17.53 13.67
N SER A 144 3.26 -18.15 14.19
CA SER A 144 4.60 -17.60 13.97
C SER A 144 4.98 -17.76 12.51
N ALA A 145 5.58 -16.73 11.93
CA ALA A 145 6.04 -16.73 10.56
C ALA A 145 7.55 -16.63 10.46
N ARG A 146 8.11 -17.14 9.37
CA ARG A 146 9.52 -16.97 9.00
C ARG A 146 9.63 -16.32 7.63
N ILE A 147 10.62 -15.49 7.44
CA ILE A 147 10.96 -14.91 6.15
C ILE A 147 11.62 -15.99 5.28
N ILE A 148 11.13 -16.16 4.06
CA ILE A 148 11.70 -17.07 3.05
C ILE A 148 12.62 -16.31 2.11
N GLY A 149 12.19 -15.09 1.70
CA GLY A 149 12.97 -14.21 0.84
C GLY A 149 12.36 -12.82 0.80
N THR A 150 13.21 -11.86 0.45
CA THR A 150 12.82 -10.46 0.30
C THR A 150 13.49 -9.87 -0.93
N ASP A 151 12.80 -8.95 -1.58
CA ASP A 151 13.35 -8.10 -2.63
C ASP A 151 13.08 -6.63 -2.28
N PRO A 152 14.10 -5.90 -1.78
CA PRO A 152 13.97 -4.49 -1.46
C PRO A 152 13.68 -3.59 -2.67
N ASN A 153 14.09 -4.00 -3.89
CA ASN A 153 13.92 -3.18 -5.08
C ASN A 153 12.46 -3.13 -5.53
N THR A 154 11.76 -4.25 -5.42
CA THR A 154 10.33 -4.36 -5.75
C THR A 154 9.43 -4.20 -4.52
N ASP A 155 10.01 -4.05 -3.32
CA ASP A 155 9.32 -4.03 -2.04
C ASP A 155 8.46 -5.28 -1.80
N LEU A 156 8.92 -6.45 -2.25
CA LEU A 156 8.23 -7.73 -2.04
C LEU A 156 8.92 -8.58 -0.98
N ALA A 157 8.12 -9.33 -0.25
CA ALA A 157 8.59 -10.37 0.68
C ALA A 157 7.71 -11.60 0.60
N LEU A 158 8.34 -12.76 0.75
CA LEU A 158 7.69 -14.06 0.91
C LEU A 158 7.94 -14.55 2.32
N ILE A 159 6.87 -14.83 3.06
CA ILE A 159 6.93 -15.40 4.40
C ILE A 159 6.18 -16.73 4.45
N LYS A 160 6.44 -17.54 5.47
CA LYS A 160 5.87 -18.89 5.62
C LYS A 160 5.36 -19.10 7.03
N ILE A 161 4.13 -19.58 7.14
CA ILE A 161 3.52 -20.10 8.37
C ILE A 161 3.32 -21.61 8.29
N ASN A 162 3.21 -22.29 9.43
CA ASN A 162 2.92 -23.71 9.49
C ASN A 162 1.40 -23.94 9.55
N GLY A 163 0.74 -23.71 8.43
CA GLY A 163 -0.70 -23.95 8.25
C GLY A 163 -0.97 -25.09 7.28
N LYS A 164 -2.20 -25.59 7.28
CA LYS A 164 -2.69 -26.60 6.33
C LYS A 164 -4.09 -26.20 5.86
N ASN A 165 -4.40 -26.49 4.60
CA ASN A 165 -5.70 -26.21 4.00
C ASN A 165 -6.14 -24.75 4.18
N LEU A 166 -5.19 -23.83 4.02
CA LEU A 166 -5.45 -22.41 4.15
C LEU A 166 -6.16 -21.86 2.91
N PRO A 167 -7.07 -20.88 3.06
CA PRO A 167 -7.67 -20.20 1.94
C PRO A 167 -6.62 -19.44 1.16
N THR A 168 -6.71 -19.46 -0.17
CA THR A 168 -5.73 -18.81 -1.06
C THR A 168 -6.42 -17.99 -2.12
N LEU A 169 -5.70 -17.00 -2.66
CA LEU A 169 -6.09 -16.30 -3.88
C LEU A 169 -5.19 -16.73 -5.03
N PRO A 170 -5.75 -16.92 -6.23
CA PRO A 170 -4.96 -17.11 -7.43
C PRO A 170 -4.24 -15.81 -7.80
N ILE A 171 -3.03 -15.94 -8.33
CA ILE A 171 -2.28 -14.82 -8.89
C ILE A 171 -2.84 -14.55 -10.30
N GLY A 172 -3.28 -13.31 -10.52
CA GLY A 172 -3.75 -12.83 -11.81
C GLY A 172 -2.61 -12.29 -12.68
N ASP A 173 -2.95 -11.97 -13.92
CA ASP A 173 -2.06 -11.34 -14.87
C ASP A 173 -2.42 -9.86 -15.01
N SER A 174 -1.56 -8.98 -14.48
CA SER A 174 -1.78 -7.53 -14.49
C SER A 174 -1.69 -6.93 -15.92
N ASP A 175 -1.03 -7.62 -16.86
CA ASP A 175 -0.90 -7.13 -18.23
C ASP A 175 -2.25 -7.13 -18.96
N ASN A 176 -3.14 -8.02 -18.57
CA ASN A 176 -4.48 -8.13 -19.15
C ASN A 176 -5.49 -7.12 -18.58
N LEU A 177 -5.18 -6.43 -17.48
CA LEU A 177 -6.04 -5.40 -16.90
C LEU A 177 -6.19 -4.21 -17.85
N LYS A 178 -7.38 -3.62 -17.89
CA LYS A 178 -7.68 -2.40 -18.68
C LYS A 178 -7.94 -1.23 -17.76
N VAL A 179 -7.51 -0.04 -18.21
CA VAL A 179 -7.89 1.22 -17.54
C VAL A 179 -9.40 1.34 -17.52
N GLY A 180 -9.97 1.65 -16.36
CA GLY A 180 -11.41 1.71 -16.12
C GLY A 180 -12.01 0.43 -15.53
N GLU A 181 -11.31 -0.70 -15.50
CA GLU A 181 -11.80 -1.92 -14.84
C GLU A 181 -11.89 -1.76 -13.34
N TRP A 182 -12.93 -2.32 -12.73
CA TRP A 182 -13.12 -2.33 -11.28
C TRP A 182 -12.11 -3.23 -10.59
N VAL A 183 -11.56 -2.73 -9.50
CA VAL A 183 -10.61 -3.46 -8.64
C VAL A 183 -10.97 -3.27 -7.17
N LEU A 184 -10.57 -4.24 -6.34
CA LEU A 184 -10.65 -4.16 -4.90
C LEU A 184 -9.25 -4.06 -4.30
N ALA A 185 -9.10 -3.18 -3.31
CA ALA A 185 -7.97 -3.21 -2.39
C ALA A 185 -8.46 -3.80 -1.07
N VAL A 186 -7.80 -4.85 -0.61
CA VAL A 186 -8.17 -5.57 0.62
C VAL A 186 -6.97 -5.61 1.55
N GLY A 187 -7.18 -5.26 2.82
CA GLY A 187 -6.14 -5.28 3.84
C GLY A 187 -6.69 -5.54 5.23
N ASN A 188 -5.81 -5.89 6.16
CA ASN A 188 -6.14 -6.05 7.59
C ASN A 188 -5.01 -5.45 8.47
N PRO A 189 -4.77 -4.13 8.39
CA PRO A 189 -3.61 -3.53 9.05
C PRO A 189 -3.74 -3.45 10.58
N TYR A 190 -4.96 -3.48 11.13
CA TYR A 190 -5.20 -3.27 12.56
C TYR A 190 -5.68 -4.51 13.32
N ASN A 191 -5.81 -5.65 12.67
CA ASN A 191 -6.33 -6.89 13.25
C ASN A 191 -7.73 -6.78 13.92
N LEU A 192 -8.50 -5.76 13.54
CA LEU A 192 -9.86 -5.56 14.04
C LEU A 192 -10.89 -6.11 13.08
N SER A 193 -10.72 -5.79 11.80
CA SER A 193 -11.53 -6.29 10.69
C SER A 193 -10.79 -6.05 9.39
N SER A 194 -10.95 -6.96 8.44
CA SER A 194 -10.45 -6.73 7.09
C SER A 194 -11.21 -5.57 6.44
N THR A 195 -10.48 -4.67 5.83
CA THR A 195 -11.03 -3.50 5.13
C THR A 195 -11.02 -3.77 3.63
N VAL A 196 -12.11 -3.44 2.97
CA VAL A 196 -12.26 -3.54 1.51
C VAL A 196 -12.54 -2.16 0.95
N THR A 197 -11.77 -1.76 -0.05
CA THR A 197 -11.97 -0.51 -0.80
C THR A 197 -12.11 -0.85 -2.27
N ALA A 198 -13.08 -0.25 -2.96
CA ALA A 198 -13.29 -0.42 -4.38
C ALA A 198 -12.83 0.81 -5.17
N GLY A 199 -12.31 0.58 -6.34
CA GLY A 199 -11.88 1.62 -7.28
C GLY A 199 -11.74 1.08 -8.68
N ILE A 200 -11.13 1.85 -9.55
CA ILE A 200 -10.85 1.46 -10.93
C ILE A 200 -9.35 1.53 -11.22
N VAL A 201 -8.91 0.76 -12.19
CA VAL A 201 -7.57 0.91 -12.77
C VAL A 201 -7.50 2.28 -13.44
N SER A 202 -6.73 3.22 -12.88
CA SER A 202 -6.60 4.57 -13.40
C SER A 202 -5.46 4.70 -14.42
N ALA A 203 -4.39 3.92 -14.25
CA ALA A 203 -3.24 3.90 -15.14
C ALA A 203 -2.54 2.54 -15.06
N LYS A 204 -1.73 2.25 -16.07
CA LYS A 204 -0.78 1.12 -16.11
C LYS A 204 0.60 1.68 -16.44
N ALA A 205 1.64 1.15 -15.79
CA ALA A 205 3.03 1.48 -16.05
C ALA A 205 3.63 0.49 -17.07
#